data_44186a6ac25aac000d6eb251bfaebfc6
#
_entry.id   44186a6ac25aac000d6eb251bfaebfc6
#
_cell.length_a   1.000
_cell.length_b   1.000
_cell.length_c   1.000
_cell.angle_alpha   90.00
_cell.angle_beta   90.00
_cell.angle_gamma   90.00
#
_symmetry.space_group_name_H-M   'P 1'
#
loop_
_entity.id
_entity.type
_entity.pdbx_description
1 polymer ?
#
loop_
_entity_poly.entity_id
_entity_poly.type
_entity_poly.pdbx_seq_one_letter_code
_entity_poly.pdbx_strand_id
1 'polypeptide(L)'
;MTKIIIVDDHQLFREGVKRILDFEDTFEVVAEGDDGTDIINLYSAQSPDVVLMDINMPRKNGVEATADLIAEFPDAKVIMLSIHDDESYVTHALKSGALGYMLKEMDADEIVEAIKVVANGGSYLHPKVTKNLVAEFRRLSEHENKGNFHQTEIRRPFHLLTKRECEVLQLLTDGQSNRSIGETLYISEKTVKNHVSSILQ
;
A
#
# COMPACT_ATOMS: atom_id res chain seq x y z
N MET A 1 25.03 2.87 -10.00
CA MET A 1 24.01 3.89 -9.73
C MET A 1 22.68 3.17 -9.71
N THR A 2 21.95 3.20 -8.61
CA THR A 2 20.68 2.49 -8.44
C THR A 2 19.57 3.28 -9.13
N LYS A 3 18.95 2.66 -10.12
CA LYS A 3 17.86 3.26 -10.90
C LYS A 3 16.53 3.12 -10.18
N ILE A 4 15.79 4.21 -10.04
CA ILE A 4 14.57 4.27 -9.26
C ILE A 4 13.43 4.80 -10.13
N ILE A 5 12.27 4.15 -10.06
CA ILE A 5 10.99 4.71 -10.53
C ILE A 5 10.18 5.14 -9.32
N ILE A 6 9.53 6.31 -9.41
CA ILE A 6 8.61 6.81 -8.39
C ILE A 6 7.22 6.90 -8.99
N VAL A 7 6.24 6.21 -8.38
CA VAL A 7 4.84 6.25 -8.79
C VAL A 7 3.98 6.72 -7.62
N ASP A 8 3.41 7.92 -7.74
CA ASP A 8 2.62 8.56 -6.68
C ASP A 8 1.75 9.65 -7.31
N ASP A 9 0.47 9.76 -6.97
CA ASP A 9 -0.42 10.79 -7.54
C ASP A 9 -0.19 12.19 -6.91
N HIS A 10 0.55 12.27 -5.79
CA HIS A 10 0.90 13.52 -5.13
C HIS A 10 2.20 14.10 -5.71
N GLN A 11 2.09 14.99 -6.67
CA GLN A 11 3.24 15.62 -7.33
C GLN A 11 4.27 16.21 -6.36
N LEU A 12 3.82 16.93 -5.33
CA LEU A 12 4.71 17.57 -4.35
C LEU A 12 5.54 16.55 -3.58
N PHE A 13 4.97 15.40 -3.24
CA PHE A 13 5.68 14.31 -2.58
C PHE A 13 6.73 13.69 -3.52
N ARG A 14 6.36 13.41 -4.78
CA ARG A 14 7.33 12.91 -5.79
C ARG A 14 8.52 13.85 -5.95
N GLU A 15 8.25 15.16 -6.13
CA GLU A 15 9.32 16.17 -6.24
C GLU A 15 10.20 16.23 -4.98
N GLY A 16 9.60 16.07 -3.80
CA GLY A 16 10.32 16.00 -2.52
C GLY A 16 11.27 14.81 -2.45
N VAL A 17 10.75 13.60 -2.73
CA VAL A 17 11.56 12.37 -2.75
C VAL A 17 12.66 12.46 -3.81
N LYS A 18 12.35 12.94 -5.01
CA LYS A 18 13.34 13.12 -6.07
C LYS A 18 14.48 14.03 -5.62
N ARG A 19 14.19 15.17 -4.99
CA ARG A 19 15.23 16.06 -4.44
C ARG A 19 16.09 15.37 -3.38
N ILE A 20 15.50 14.57 -2.49
CA ILE A 20 16.25 13.80 -1.50
C ILE A 20 17.24 12.87 -2.22
N LEU A 21 16.79 12.17 -3.26
CA LEU A 21 17.61 11.21 -3.99
C LEU A 21 18.68 11.89 -4.85
N ASP A 22 18.43 13.09 -5.36
CA ASP A 22 19.38 13.89 -6.14
C ASP A 22 20.62 14.35 -5.31
N PHE A 23 20.52 14.37 -3.96
CA PHE A 23 21.66 14.63 -3.08
C PHE A 23 22.55 13.40 -2.87
N GLU A 24 22.13 12.23 -3.31
CA GLU A 24 22.85 10.96 -3.16
C GLU A 24 23.44 10.52 -4.51
N ASP A 25 24.73 10.65 -4.72
CA ASP A 25 25.44 10.30 -5.97
C ASP A 25 25.22 8.84 -6.43
N THR A 26 24.64 7.99 -5.57
CA THR A 26 24.41 6.57 -5.81
C THR A 26 23.06 6.27 -6.45
N PHE A 27 22.15 7.22 -6.52
CA PHE A 27 20.79 7.05 -7.03
C PHE A 27 20.52 7.83 -8.31
N GLU A 28 19.58 7.33 -9.10
CA GLU A 28 19.06 7.99 -10.30
C GLU A 28 17.57 7.73 -10.43
N VAL A 29 16.74 8.78 -10.41
CA VAL A 29 15.32 8.67 -10.72
C VAL A 29 15.18 8.66 -12.25
N VAL A 30 14.93 7.47 -12.81
CA VAL A 30 14.88 7.24 -14.27
C VAL A 30 13.49 7.46 -14.87
N ALA A 31 12.42 7.39 -14.07
CA ALA A 31 11.06 7.69 -14.50
C ALA A 31 10.16 8.06 -13.31
N GLU A 32 9.08 8.75 -13.62
CA GLU A 32 8.01 9.10 -12.68
C GLU A 32 6.66 8.72 -13.28
N GLY A 33 5.73 8.27 -12.43
CA GLY A 33 4.33 8.01 -12.77
C GLY A 33 3.39 8.69 -11.77
N ASP A 34 2.18 8.99 -12.21
CA ASP A 34 1.12 9.56 -11.37
C ASP A 34 0.01 8.55 -11.05
N ASP A 35 0.14 7.32 -11.56
CA ASP A 35 -0.84 6.25 -11.36
C ASP A 35 -0.24 4.88 -11.66
N GLY A 36 -0.81 3.82 -11.07
CA GLY A 36 -0.34 2.44 -11.24
C GLY A 36 -0.57 1.83 -12.63
N THR A 37 -1.35 2.48 -13.50
CA THR A 37 -1.68 1.96 -14.83
C THR A 37 -0.47 1.83 -15.77
N ASP A 38 0.52 2.70 -15.61
CA ASP A 38 1.65 2.78 -16.55
C ASP A 38 2.91 2.03 -16.08
N ILE A 39 2.87 1.41 -14.87
CA ILE A 39 4.06 0.83 -14.25
C ILE A 39 4.75 -0.23 -15.10
N ILE A 40 3.99 -1.08 -15.78
CA ILE A 40 4.53 -2.15 -16.65
C ILE A 40 5.37 -1.54 -17.77
N ASN A 41 4.84 -0.50 -18.44
CA ASN A 41 5.53 0.18 -19.53
C ASN A 41 6.78 0.92 -19.03
N LEU A 42 6.68 1.62 -17.90
CA LEU A 42 7.80 2.34 -17.29
C LEU A 42 8.91 1.37 -16.88
N TYR A 43 8.54 0.26 -16.24
CA TYR A 43 9.50 -0.78 -15.80
C TYR A 43 10.22 -1.42 -16.98
N SER A 44 9.48 -1.83 -18.00
CA SER A 44 10.05 -2.43 -19.21
C SER A 44 11.00 -1.50 -19.95
N ALA A 45 10.67 -0.20 -20.03
CA ALA A 45 11.47 0.79 -20.74
C ALA A 45 12.76 1.18 -19.99
N GLN A 46 12.73 1.23 -18.65
CA GLN A 46 13.81 1.78 -17.84
C GLN A 46 14.65 0.73 -17.11
N SER A 47 14.10 -0.48 -16.91
CA SER A 47 14.74 -1.56 -16.14
C SER A 47 15.29 -1.04 -14.80
N PRO A 48 14.44 -0.55 -13.89
CA PRO A 48 14.87 0.02 -12.62
C PRO A 48 15.33 -1.05 -11.65
N ASP A 49 16.14 -0.66 -10.69
CA ASP A 49 16.55 -1.52 -9.57
C ASP A 49 15.50 -1.54 -8.46
N VAL A 50 14.78 -0.42 -8.26
CA VAL A 50 13.73 -0.28 -7.24
C VAL A 50 12.58 0.58 -7.77
N VAL A 51 11.37 0.21 -7.42
CA VAL A 51 10.15 1.01 -7.63
C VAL A 51 9.61 1.49 -6.29
N LEU A 52 9.44 2.80 -6.14
CA LEU A 52 8.68 3.41 -5.05
C LEU A 52 7.23 3.55 -5.53
N MET A 53 6.28 2.92 -4.85
CA MET A 53 4.89 2.81 -5.29
C MET A 53 3.93 3.31 -4.22
N ASP A 54 3.20 4.40 -4.49
CA ASP A 54 2.10 4.80 -3.61
C ASP A 54 0.97 3.78 -3.62
N ILE A 55 0.37 3.54 -2.46
CA ILE A 55 -0.78 2.64 -2.33
C ILE A 55 -2.04 3.26 -2.92
N ASN A 56 -2.30 4.54 -2.62
CA ASN A 56 -3.58 5.17 -2.90
C ASN A 56 -3.54 6.03 -4.16
N MET A 57 -3.78 5.43 -5.31
CA MET A 57 -3.87 6.13 -6.59
C MET A 57 -5.25 5.99 -7.23
N PRO A 58 -5.70 6.97 -8.05
CA PRO A 58 -7.12 7.09 -8.41
C PRO A 58 -7.64 6.05 -9.42
N ARG A 59 -6.82 5.58 -10.37
CA ARG A 59 -7.22 4.64 -11.44
C ARG A 59 -6.85 3.21 -11.08
N LYS A 60 -5.57 2.98 -10.77
CA LYS A 60 -5.05 1.69 -10.35
C LYS A 60 -4.22 1.87 -9.10
N ASN A 61 -4.67 1.28 -8.00
CA ASN A 61 -3.95 1.38 -6.73
C ASN A 61 -2.60 0.64 -6.76
N GLY A 62 -1.70 1.00 -5.84
CA GLY A 62 -0.34 0.46 -5.84
C GLY A 62 -0.27 -1.03 -5.51
N VAL A 63 -1.23 -1.57 -4.77
CA VAL A 63 -1.27 -3.01 -4.44
C VAL A 63 -1.54 -3.83 -5.71
N GLU A 64 -2.56 -3.45 -6.48
CA GLU A 64 -2.87 -4.08 -7.77
C GLU A 64 -1.74 -3.88 -8.79
N ALA A 65 -1.21 -2.65 -8.86
CA ALA A 65 -0.09 -2.33 -9.75
C ALA A 65 1.15 -3.17 -9.44
N THR A 66 1.45 -3.37 -8.15
CA THR A 66 2.57 -4.21 -7.70
C THR A 66 2.32 -5.68 -8.02
N ALA A 67 1.12 -6.21 -7.78
CA ALA A 67 0.78 -7.59 -8.09
C ALA A 67 0.95 -7.89 -9.60
N ASP A 68 0.47 -6.98 -10.47
CA ASP A 68 0.65 -7.14 -11.92
C ASP A 68 2.12 -7.01 -12.34
N LEU A 69 2.86 -6.08 -11.72
CA LEU A 69 4.29 -5.91 -11.98
C LEU A 69 5.09 -7.18 -11.62
N ILE A 70 4.85 -7.74 -10.42
CA ILE A 70 5.53 -8.96 -9.98
C ILE A 70 5.12 -10.18 -10.81
N ALA A 71 3.87 -10.25 -11.29
CA ALA A 71 3.42 -11.32 -12.18
C ALA A 71 4.18 -11.31 -13.52
N GLU A 72 4.50 -10.13 -14.07
CA GLU A 72 5.23 -9.98 -15.32
C GLU A 72 6.75 -9.96 -15.13
N PHE A 73 7.22 -9.35 -14.04
CA PHE A 73 8.64 -9.22 -13.66
C PHE A 73 8.86 -9.76 -12.24
N PRO A 74 9.03 -11.09 -12.05
CA PRO A 74 9.13 -11.70 -10.71
C PRO A 74 10.29 -11.19 -9.84
N ASP A 75 11.33 -10.64 -10.46
CA ASP A 75 12.51 -10.08 -9.78
C ASP A 75 12.36 -8.58 -9.46
N ALA A 76 11.23 -7.96 -9.77
CA ALA A 76 11.00 -6.55 -9.51
C ALA A 76 10.99 -6.26 -8.01
N LYS A 77 11.71 -5.21 -7.60
CA LYS A 77 11.81 -4.80 -6.21
C LYS A 77 10.94 -3.57 -5.98
N VAL A 78 9.88 -3.75 -5.19
CA VAL A 78 8.91 -2.70 -4.91
C VAL A 78 8.92 -2.33 -3.44
N ILE A 79 8.95 -1.04 -3.15
CA ILE A 79 8.71 -0.45 -1.84
C ILE A 79 7.39 0.32 -1.91
N MET A 80 6.44 -0.08 -1.07
CA MET A 80 5.16 0.61 -0.95
C MET A 80 5.31 1.88 -0.12
N LEU A 81 4.70 2.96 -0.57
CA LEU A 81 4.60 4.24 0.13
C LEU A 81 3.18 4.41 0.66
N SER A 82 3.03 4.80 1.92
CA SER A 82 1.70 4.99 2.53
C SER A 82 1.70 6.06 3.61
N ILE A 83 0.56 6.68 3.83
CA ILE A 83 0.29 7.48 5.03
C ILE A 83 -0.29 6.61 6.16
N HIS A 84 -0.56 5.32 5.91
CA HIS A 84 -1.21 4.41 6.84
C HIS A 84 -0.18 3.42 7.42
N ASP A 85 -0.23 3.22 8.73
CA ASP A 85 0.55 2.23 9.46
C ASP A 85 -0.30 1.02 9.91
N ASP A 86 -1.55 0.97 9.45
CA ASP A 86 -2.49 -0.10 9.78
C ASP A 86 -2.05 -1.43 9.16
N GLU A 87 -2.19 -2.49 9.92
CA GLU A 87 -1.78 -3.86 9.56
C GLU A 87 -2.39 -4.37 8.25
N SER A 88 -3.66 -4.04 7.98
CA SER A 88 -4.35 -4.47 6.76
C SER A 88 -3.64 -3.99 5.50
N TYR A 89 -3.23 -2.71 5.46
CA TYR A 89 -2.48 -2.14 4.33
C TYR A 89 -1.12 -2.82 4.14
N VAL A 90 -0.42 -3.04 5.25
CA VAL A 90 0.89 -3.70 5.24
C VAL A 90 0.77 -5.13 4.73
N THR A 91 -0.21 -5.88 5.24
CA THR A 91 -0.43 -7.28 4.84
C THR A 91 -0.75 -7.38 3.34
N HIS A 92 -1.58 -6.48 2.80
CA HIS A 92 -1.89 -6.46 1.38
C HIS A 92 -0.68 -6.10 0.53
N ALA A 93 0.10 -5.11 0.95
CA ALA A 93 1.33 -4.72 0.29
C ALA A 93 2.34 -5.88 0.21
N LEU A 94 2.56 -6.59 1.31
CA LEU A 94 3.46 -7.74 1.34
C LEU A 94 2.94 -8.93 0.53
N LYS A 95 1.63 -9.19 0.54
CA LYS A 95 0.99 -10.23 -0.27
C LYS A 95 1.05 -9.93 -1.78
N SER A 96 1.08 -8.67 -2.19
CA SER A 96 1.29 -8.31 -3.60
C SER A 96 2.71 -8.51 -4.09
N GLY A 97 3.64 -8.88 -3.20
CA GLY A 97 5.05 -9.14 -3.52
C GLY A 97 5.99 -7.96 -3.24
N ALA A 98 5.51 -6.89 -2.59
CA ALA A 98 6.38 -5.80 -2.18
C ALA A 98 7.44 -6.27 -1.18
N LEU A 99 8.68 -5.80 -1.37
CA LEU A 99 9.82 -6.09 -0.48
C LEU A 99 9.98 -5.03 0.62
N GLY A 100 9.32 -3.88 0.47
CA GLY A 100 9.40 -2.80 1.44
C GLY A 100 8.07 -2.11 1.69
N TYR A 101 7.94 -1.54 2.89
CA TYR A 101 6.83 -0.69 3.28
C TYR A 101 7.34 0.53 4.04
N MET A 102 7.10 1.70 3.51
CA MET A 102 7.54 2.99 4.06
C MET A 102 6.32 3.88 4.36
N LEU A 103 6.47 4.71 5.38
CA LEU A 103 5.49 5.76 5.68
C LEU A 103 5.93 7.08 5.02
N LYS A 104 4.99 7.82 4.43
CA LYS A 104 5.29 9.13 3.80
C LYS A 104 5.74 10.20 4.80
N GLU A 105 5.67 9.93 6.11
CA GLU A 105 6.17 10.80 7.19
C GLU A 105 7.65 10.56 7.57
N MET A 106 8.33 9.60 6.87
CA MET A 106 9.74 9.29 7.09
C MET A 106 10.65 10.47 6.73
N ASP A 107 11.78 10.55 7.40
CA ASP A 107 12.80 11.52 7.04
C ASP A 107 13.66 11.07 5.83
N ALA A 108 14.52 11.97 5.36
CA ALA A 108 15.34 11.73 4.17
C ALA A 108 16.30 10.55 4.34
N ASP A 109 16.91 10.41 5.52
CA ASP A 109 17.90 9.37 5.79
C ASP A 109 17.23 7.98 5.81
N GLU A 110 16.03 7.89 6.38
CA GLU A 110 15.22 6.67 6.41
C GLU A 110 14.82 6.21 4.99
N ILE A 111 14.43 7.16 4.12
CA ILE A 111 14.09 6.86 2.71
C ILE A 111 15.31 6.30 1.98
N VAL A 112 16.45 6.94 2.13
CA VAL A 112 17.73 6.51 1.53
C VAL A 112 18.12 5.11 2.00
N GLU A 113 18.03 4.85 3.30
CA GLU A 113 18.37 3.54 3.88
C GLU A 113 17.43 2.44 3.38
N ALA A 114 16.11 2.68 3.35
CA ALA A 114 15.13 1.73 2.85
C ALA A 114 15.41 1.33 1.40
N ILE A 115 15.72 2.30 0.55
CA ILE A 115 16.06 2.04 -0.86
C ILE A 115 17.35 1.22 -0.96
N LYS A 116 18.40 1.57 -0.20
CA LYS A 116 19.67 0.81 -0.18
C LYS A 116 19.45 -0.65 0.22
N VAL A 117 18.67 -0.90 1.26
CA VAL A 117 18.32 -2.25 1.74
C VAL A 117 17.64 -3.06 0.66
N VAL A 118 16.58 -2.51 0.05
CA VAL A 118 15.78 -3.22 -0.95
C VAL A 118 16.53 -3.39 -2.27
N ALA A 119 17.31 -2.40 -2.70
CA ALA A 119 18.15 -2.51 -3.88
C ALA A 119 19.14 -3.69 -3.78
N ASN A 120 19.67 -3.95 -2.58
CA ASN A 120 20.56 -5.08 -2.29
C ASN A 120 19.83 -6.42 -2.03
N GLY A 121 18.51 -6.48 -2.27
CA GLY A 121 17.71 -7.71 -2.13
C GLY A 121 17.22 -7.99 -0.71
N GLY A 122 17.38 -7.04 0.22
CA GLY A 122 16.79 -7.10 1.56
C GLY A 122 15.32 -6.69 1.56
N SER A 123 14.69 -6.77 2.74
CA SER A 123 13.34 -6.25 2.97
C SER A 123 13.40 -5.10 3.99
N TYR A 124 12.58 -4.07 3.78
CA TYR A 124 12.49 -2.94 4.70
C TYR A 124 11.05 -2.71 5.14
N LEU A 125 10.84 -2.75 6.45
CA LEU A 125 9.57 -2.37 7.06
C LEU A 125 9.82 -1.27 8.07
N HIS A 126 9.07 -0.17 7.94
CA HIS A 126 9.13 0.91 8.91
C HIS A 126 8.90 0.38 10.34
N PRO A 127 9.65 0.84 11.38
CA PRO A 127 9.58 0.28 12.74
C PRO A 127 8.18 0.27 13.36
N LYS A 128 7.36 1.32 13.11
CA LYS A 128 5.95 1.36 13.56
C LYS A 128 5.14 0.21 12.96
N VAL A 129 5.34 -0.04 11.67
CA VAL A 129 4.67 -1.11 10.92
C VAL A 129 5.10 -2.48 11.41
N THR A 130 6.40 -2.69 11.61
CA THR A 130 6.94 -3.94 12.14
C THR A 130 6.34 -4.28 13.50
N LYS A 131 6.19 -3.30 14.39
CA LYS A 131 5.57 -3.48 15.71
C LYS A 131 4.13 -4.00 15.61
N ASN A 132 3.34 -3.41 14.71
CA ASN A 132 1.94 -3.78 14.50
C ASN A 132 1.84 -5.21 13.93
N LEU A 133 2.67 -5.54 12.94
CA LEU A 133 2.73 -6.87 12.32
C LEU A 133 3.10 -7.97 13.33
N VAL A 134 4.09 -7.72 14.19
CA VAL A 134 4.50 -8.66 15.25
C VAL A 134 3.39 -8.86 16.29
N ALA A 135 2.69 -7.80 16.66
CA ALA A 135 1.57 -7.89 17.60
C ALA A 135 0.45 -8.78 17.04
N GLU A 136 0.12 -8.62 15.77
CA GLU A 136 -0.91 -9.43 15.11
C GLU A 136 -0.48 -10.88 14.90
N PHE A 137 0.76 -11.12 14.50
CA PHE A 137 1.28 -12.49 14.41
C PHE A 137 1.17 -13.22 15.75
N ARG A 138 1.47 -12.55 16.86
CA ARG A 138 1.28 -13.13 18.21
C ARG A 138 -0.19 -13.43 18.49
N ARG A 139 -1.09 -12.51 18.15
CA ARG A 139 -2.54 -12.67 18.33
C ARG A 139 -3.06 -13.88 17.57
N LEU A 140 -2.66 -14.05 16.31
CA LEU A 140 -3.05 -15.19 15.49
C LEU A 140 -2.51 -16.51 16.04
N SER A 141 -1.23 -16.55 16.46
CA SER A 141 -0.59 -17.73 17.05
C SER A 141 -1.22 -18.16 18.38
N GLU A 142 -1.70 -17.21 19.19
CA GLU A 142 -2.41 -17.51 20.45
C GLU A 142 -3.82 -18.09 20.18
N HIS A 143 -4.47 -17.73 19.09
CA HIS A 143 -5.74 -18.30 18.69
C HIS A 143 -5.61 -19.72 18.13
N GLU A 144 -4.53 -20.08 17.45
CA GLU A 144 -4.27 -21.45 16.99
C GLU A 144 -3.99 -22.42 18.15
N ASN A 145 -3.41 -21.97 19.27
CA ASN A 145 -3.12 -22.80 20.45
C ASN A 145 -4.34 -23.06 21.36
N LYS A 146 -5.45 -22.35 21.19
CA LYS A 146 -6.71 -22.65 21.87
C LYS A 146 -7.58 -23.47 20.95
N GLY A 147 -7.24 -24.75 20.79
CA GLY A 147 -7.98 -25.72 19.98
C GLY A 147 -9.48 -25.66 20.23
N ASN A 148 -10.20 -25.12 19.25
CA ASN A 148 -11.60 -25.42 19.04
C ASN A 148 -11.86 -25.44 17.53
N PHE A 149 -11.83 -26.65 16.98
CA PHE A 149 -12.49 -26.97 15.73
C PHE A 149 -13.99 -26.79 15.92
N HIS A 150 -14.53 -25.63 15.55
CA HIS A 150 -15.96 -25.54 15.22
C HIS A 150 -16.20 -24.43 14.20
N GLN A 151 -16.70 -24.90 13.07
CA GLN A 151 -17.45 -24.19 12.03
C GLN A 151 -16.68 -23.19 11.18
N THR A 152 -16.42 -23.67 9.97
CA THR A 152 -16.20 -22.91 8.75
C THR A 152 -17.40 -21.99 8.46
N GLU A 153 -17.48 -20.89 9.16
CA GLU A 153 -18.15 -19.73 8.60
C GLU A 153 -17.20 -19.14 7.56
N ILE A 154 -17.65 -19.17 6.31
CA ILE A 154 -17.05 -18.39 5.25
C ILE A 154 -17.28 -16.92 5.60
N ARG A 155 -16.46 -16.37 6.50
CA ARG A 155 -16.33 -14.93 6.68
C ARG A 155 -15.61 -14.45 5.44
N ARG A 156 -16.32 -13.82 4.52
CA ARG A 156 -15.68 -12.94 3.54
C ARG A 156 -14.78 -12.01 4.34
N PRO A 157 -13.49 -11.95 4.04
CA PRO A 157 -12.57 -11.27 4.90
C PRO A 157 -12.87 -9.77 4.87
N PHE A 158 -13.30 -9.20 6.00
CA PHE A 158 -13.41 -7.76 6.22
C PHE A 158 -12.09 -7.01 5.95
N HIS A 159 -10.99 -7.72 5.88
CA HIS A 159 -9.66 -7.21 5.57
C HIS A 159 -9.42 -6.85 4.08
N LEU A 160 -10.42 -7.03 3.22
CA LEU A 160 -10.38 -6.53 1.83
C LEU A 160 -10.97 -5.11 1.71
N LEU A 161 -11.53 -4.58 2.77
CA LEU A 161 -12.13 -3.25 2.77
C LEU A 161 -11.16 -2.23 3.36
N THR A 162 -11.07 -1.07 2.75
CA THR A 162 -10.38 0.08 3.34
C THR A 162 -11.06 0.49 4.64
N LYS A 163 -10.36 1.20 5.52
CA LYS A 163 -10.95 1.74 6.76
C LYS A 163 -12.24 2.51 6.47
N ARG A 164 -12.25 3.30 5.37
CA ARG A 164 -13.41 4.08 4.96
C ARG A 164 -14.57 3.22 4.49
N GLU A 165 -14.29 2.14 3.79
CA GLU A 165 -15.31 1.15 3.38
C GLU A 165 -15.84 0.39 4.58
N CYS A 166 -15.02 0.06 5.58
CA CYS A 166 -15.50 -0.52 6.85
C CYS A 166 -16.41 0.44 7.60
N GLU A 167 -16.08 1.73 7.69
CA GLU A 167 -16.93 2.75 8.32
C GLU A 167 -18.28 2.87 7.59
N VAL A 168 -18.25 2.90 6.26
CA VAL A 168 -19.45 2.94 5.42
C VAL A 168 -20.27 1.66 5.62
N LEU A 169 -19.64 0.49 5.62
CA LEU A 169 -20.32 -0.79 5.81
C LEU A 169 -20.98 -0.89 7.20
N GLN A 170 -20.29 -0.44 8.25
CA GLN A 170 -20.84 -0.42 9.61
C GLN A 170 -22.14 0.41 9.67
N LEU A 171 -22.10 1.62 9.12
CA LEU A 171 -23.26 2.51 9.12
C LEU A 171 -24.41 1.98 8.22
N LEU A 172 -24.07 1.25 7.15
CA LEU A 172 -25.07 0.53 6.33
C LEU A 172 -25.74 -0.60 7.12
N THR A 173 -24.97 -1.39 7.90
CA THR A 173 -25.53 -2.46 8.75
C THR A 173 -26.38 -1.91 9.88
N ASP A 174 -26.11 -0.69 10.33
CA ASP A 174 -26.93 0.07 11.28
C ASP A 174 -28.21 0.66 10.64
N GLY A 175 -28.46 0.38 9.35
CA GLY A 175 -29.64 0.79 8.61
C GLY A 175 -29.65 2.25 8.15
N GLN A 176 -28.50 2.92 8.14
CA GLN A 176 -28.41 4.32 7.69
C GLN A 176 -28.52 4.45 6.18
N SER A 177 -29.16 5.52 5.72
CA SER A 177 -29.19 5.86 4.30
C SER A 177 -27.85 6.45 3.82
N ASN A 178 -27.54 6.32 2.53
CA ASN A 178 -26.31 6.90 1.95
C ASN A 178 -26.15 8.40 2.24
N ARG A 179 -27.26 9.13 2.33
CA ARG A 179 -27.27 10.54 2.71
C ARG A 179 -26.84 10.74 4.17
N SER A 180 -27.44 9.96 5.09
CA SER A 180 -27.11 10.01 6.52
C SER A 180 -25.64 9.62 6.76
N ILE A 181 -25.17 8.59 6.06
CA ILE A 181 -23.76 8.16 6.10
C ILE A 181 -22.86 9.27 5.62
N GLY A 182 -23.23 9.96 4.53
CA GLY A 182 -22.48 11.11 4.02
C GLY A 182 -22.38 12.24 5.05
N GLU A 183 -23.45 12.56 5.74
CA GLU A 183 -23.50 13.57 6.81
C GLU A 183 -22.64 13.14 8.02
N THR A 184 -22.73 11.87 8.44
CA THR A 184 -21.95 11.32 9.56
C THR A 184 -20.46 11.28 9.27
N LEU A 185 -20.09 10.92 8.05
CA LEU A 185 -18.68 10.75 7.65
C LEU A 185 -18.09 11.99 6.98
N TYR A 186 -18.84 13.09 6.87
CA TYR A 186 -18.42 14.35 6.23
C TYR A 186 -17.97 14.18 4.77
N ILE A 187 -18.68 13.33 4.00
CA ILE A 187 -18.45 13.09 2.57
C ILE A 187 -19.76 13.23 1.78
N SER A 188 -19.64 13.39 0.47
CA SER A 188 -20.83 13.48 -0.38
C SER A 188 -21.57 12.15 -0.46
N GLU A 189 -22.91 12.19 -0.66
CA GLU A 189 -23.73 10.98 -0.91
C GLU A 189 -23.22 10.19 -2.13
N LYS A 190 -22.66 10.90 -3.14
CA LYS A 190 -22.02 10.26 -4.31
C LYS A 190 -20.79 9.47 -3.92
N THR A 191 -19.97 10.00 -3.01
CA THR A 191 -18.78 9.32 -2.49
C THR A 191 -19.17 8.07 -1.69
N VAL A 192 -20.23 8.15 -0.88
CA VAL A 192 -20.78 6.96 -0.19
C VAL A 192 -21.20 5.89 -1.17
N LYS A 193 -21.95 6.25 -2.23
CA LYS A 193 -22.36 5.31 -3.29
C LYS A 193 -21.18 4.63 -3.97
N ASN A 194 -20.09 5.36 -4.19
CA ASN A 194 -18.86 4.78 -4.75
C ASN A 194 -18.27 3.74 -3.80
N HIS A 195 -18.14 4.06 -2.49
CA HIS A 195 -17.68 3.09 -1.50
C HIS A 195 -18.59 1.86 -1.41
N VAL A 196 -19.91 2.04 -1.42
CA VAL A 196 -20.87 0.92 -1.45
C VAL A 196 -20.66 0.04 -2.69
N SER A 197 -20.46 0.65 -3.86
CA SER A 197 -20.17 -0.11 -5.08
C SER A 197 -18.86 -0.88 -5.00
N SER A 198 -17.82 -0.30 -4.40
CA SER A 198 -16.53 -0.97 -4.17
C SER A 198 -16.65 -2.15 -3.19
N ILE A 199 -17.44 -1.99 -2.11
CA ILE A 199 -17.70 -3.05 -1.12
C ILE A 199 -18.44 -4.27 -1.71
N LEU A 200 -19.26 -4.04 -2.74
CA LEU A 200 -20.13 -5.07 -3.34
C LEU A 200 -19.49 -5.79 -4.54
N GLN A 201 -18.31 -5.36 -4.98
CA GLN A 201 -17.51 -6.02 -6.03
C GLN A 201 -16.59 -7.08 -5.42
#